data_27b1fe3c6d848e8405870f0cf5e99642
#
_entry.id   27b1fe3c6d848e8405870f0cf5e99642
#
_cell.length_a   1.000
_cell.length_b   1.000
_cell.length_c   1.000
_cell.angle_alpha   90.00
_cell.angle_beta   90.00
_cell.angle_gamma   90.00
#
_symmetry.space_group_name_H-M   'P 1'
#
loop_
_entity.id
_entity.type
_entity.pdbx_description
1 polymer ?
#
loop_
_entity_poly.entity_id
_entity_poly.type
_entity_poly.pdbx_seq_one_letter_code
_entity_poly.pdbx_strand_id
1 'polypeptide(L)'
;MTAELVRGQNHPLPDTRLEIRVSAGHPVLAGATLGDEGGRVPGAEWIAHPGAPSLPGVDVPGAPAADQRLSVDLGAMPGTVHRISVLLALTGHGGAARFGAVAAPFVAVAGPDGTEIATYTITGLDRESAVVALELYRRQGAWKVRAMGQGYEGGLADLLGDQGLERPADAAAAILAAAAPEAAPAAT
;
A
#
# COMPACT_ATOMS: atom_id res chain seq x y z
N MET A 1 -5.57 15.85 -17.07
CA MET A 1 -5.48 14.65 -17.88
C MET A 1 -4.92 13.52 -17.05
N THR A 2 -5.56 12.39 -17.04
CA THR A 2 -5.17 11.26 -16.20
C THR A 2 -4.21 10.36 -16.95
N ALA A 3 -3.10 9.97 -16.31
CA ALA A 3 -2.15 9.04 -16.90
C ALA A 3 -2.53 7.60 -16.53
N GLU A 4 -2.70 6.76 -17.53
CA GLU A 4 -2.93 5.33 -17.29
C GLU A 4 -1.56 4.65 -17.30
N LEU A 5 -1.13 4.19 -16.14
CA LEU A 5 0.20 3.62 -16.01
C LEU A 5 0.20 2.13 -16.28
N VAL A 6 1.33 1.63 -16.77
CA VAL A 6 1.59 0.20 -16.85
C VAL A 6 2.77 -0.10 -15.94
N ARG A 7 2.96 -1.35 -15.60
CA ARG A 7 4.00 -1.77 -14.65
C ARG A 7 5.36 -1.17 -15.02
N GLY A 8 5.99 -0.53 -14.04
CA GLY A 8 7.30 0.09 -14.20
C GLY A 8 7.26 1.52 -14.68
N GLN A 9 6.12 2.01 -15.13
CA GLN A 9 6.00 3.36 -15.63
C GLN A 9 5.86 4.36 -14.49
N ASN A 10 6.45 5.53 -14.63
CA ASN A 10 6.34 6.55 -13.60
C ASN A 10 5.70 7.82 -14.17
N HIS A 11 5.28 8.69 -13.25
CA HIS A 11 4.60 9.94 -13.59
C HIS A 11 4.90 10.97 -12.49
N PRO A 12 5.16 12.22 -12.84
CA PRO A 12 5.41 13.25 -11.84
C PRO A 12 4.13 13.56 -11.05
N LEU A 13 4.30 13.95 -9.79
CA LEU A 13 3.19 14.33 -8.91
C LEU A 13 3.20 15.84 -8.78
N PRO A 14 2.15 16.50 -9.30
CA PRO A 14 2.09 17.96 -9.27
C PRO A 14 1.65 18.50 -7.90
N ASP A 15 1.00 17.66 -7.10
CA ASP A 15 0.45 18.07 -5.81
C ASP A 15 1.18 17.35 -4.68
N THR A 16 1.19 17.97 -3.50
CA THR A 16 1.76 17.34 -2.31
C THR A 16 0.70 16.61 -1.50
N ARG A 17 -0.57 17.00 -1.64
CA ARG A 17 -1.67 16.31 -0.98
C ARG A 17 -2.32 15.39 -1.97
N LEU A 18 -2.39 14.12 -1.63
CA LEU A 18 -2.87 13.10 -2.53
C LEU A 18 -3.85 12.17 -1.83
N GLU A 19 -4.78 11.64 -2.59
CA GLU A 19 -5.65 10.57 -2.14
C GLU A 19 -5.38 9.38 -3.05
N ILE A 20 -5.09 8.24 -2.45
CA ILE A 20 -4.88 7.01 -3.22
C ILE A 20 -6.12 6.16 -3.01
N ARG A 21 -6.82 5.88 -4.10
CA ARG A 21 -8.06 5.11 -4.09
C ARG A 21 -7.75 3.69 -4.55
N VAL A 22 -8.27 2.72 -3.81
CA VAL A 22 -8.07 1.31 -4.11
C VAL A 22 -9.42 0.67 -4.34
N SER A 23 -9.55 -0.09 -5.42
CA SER A 23 -10.76 -0.85 -5.71
C SER A 23 -10.31 -2.27 -6.05
N ALA A 24 -10.57 -3.20 -5.15
CA ALA A 24 -10.07 -4.56 -5.28
C ALA A 24 -11.14 -5.61 -5.56
N GLY A 25 -12.42 -5.24 -5.43
CA GLY A 25 -13.51 -6.19 -5.63
C GLY A 25 -13.56 -7.30 -4.57
N HIS A 26 -12.69 -7.26 -3.58
CA HIS A 26 -12.60 -8.21 -2.49
C HIS A 26 -11.92 -7.51 -1.32
N PRO A 27 -12.31 -7.75 -0.06
CA PRO A 27 -11.66 -7.08 1.05
C PRO A 27 -10.18 -7.38 1.10
N VAL A 28 -9.39 -6.31 1.15
CA VAL A 28 -7.93 -6.39 1.28
C VAL A 28 -7.48 -5.44 2.38
N LEU A 29 -6.34 -5.77 2.97
CA LEU A 29 -5.65 -4.86 3.85
C LEU A 29 -4.88 -3.87 2.98
N ALA A 30 -4.99 -2.59 3.27
CA ALA A 30 -4.19 -1.58 2.60
C ALA A 30 -3.27 -0.94 3.63
N GLY A 31 -2.03 -0.71 3.25
CA GLY A 31 -1.06 -0.08 4.12
C GLY A 31 0.00 0.65 3.33
N ALA A 32 0.93 1.24 4.05
CA ALA A 32 2.02 1.96 3.43
C ALA A 32 3.29 1.76 4.24
N THR A 33 4.41 1.55 3.57
CA THR A 33 5.70 1.50 4.23
C THR A 33 6.50 2.72 3.80
N LEU A 34 7.24 3.29 4.74
CA LEU A 34 8.10 4.43 4.48
C LEU A 34 9.54 3.92 4.39
N GLY A 35 10.22 4.29 3.31
CA GLY A 35 11.59 3.87 3.08
C GLY A 35 12.55 5.04 3.16
N ASP A 36 13.79 4.75 3.55
CA ASP A 36 14.86 5.74 3.59
C ASP A 36 15.44 5.96 2.19
N GLU A 37 16.53 6.68 2.10
CA GLU A 37 17.16 7.00 0.81
C GLU A 37 17.51 5.74 0.01
N GLY A 38 17.86 4.65 0.69
CA GLY A 38 18.14 3.39 0.03
C GLY A 38 16.92 2.54 -0.23
N GLY A 39 15.73 3.02 0.14
CA GLY A 39 14.50 2.28 -0.03
C GLY A 39 14.23 1.27 1.07
N ARG A 40 15.00 1.30 2.14
CA ARG A 40 14.87 0.35 3.24
C ARG A 40 13.90 0.87 4.29
N VAL A 41 13.08 -0.02 4.83
CA VAL A 41 12.18 0.28 5.95
C VAL A 41 12.95 0.00 7.23
N PRO A 42 13.29 1.04 8.01
CA PRO A 42 14.18 0.85 9.17
C PRO A 42 13.57 0.10 10.33
N GLY A 43 12.25 0.13 10.47
CA GLY A 43 11.58 -0.52 11.58
C GLY A 43 10.08 -0.52 11.40
N ALA A 44 9.39 -1.27 12.26
CA ALA A 44 7.93 -1.40 12.17
C ALA A 44 7.21 -0.06 12.38
N GLU A 45 7.85 0.88 13.05
CA GLU A 45 7.24 2.21 13.26
C GLU A 45 7.17 3.00 11.96
N TRP A 46 7.77 2.53 10.88
CA TRP A 46 7.71 3.15 9.55
C TRP A 46 6.66 2.49 8.66
N ILE A 47 5.75 1.73 9.27
CA ILE A 47 4.67 1.06 8.54
C ILE A 47 3.33 1.56 9.04
N ALA A 48 2.50 2.08 8.13
CA ALA A 48 1.12 2.42 8.42
C ALA A 48 0.25 1.23 8.04
N HIS A 49 -0.58 0.77 8.96
CA HIS A 49 -1.43 -0.40 8.76
C HIS A 49 -2.66 -0.28 9.69
N PRO A 50 -3.65 -1.16 9.57
CA PRO A 50 -4.86 -1.02 10.38
C PRO A 50 -4.65 -0.89 11.89
N GLY A 51 -3.60 -1.49 12.42
CA GLY A 51 -3.30 -1.38 13.86
C GLY A 51 -2.56 -0.10 14.24
N ALA A 52 -2.00 0.61 13.27
CA ALA A 52 -1.31 1.88 13.47
C ALA A 52 -1.49 2.71 12.19
N PRO A 53 -2.71 3.22 11.97
CA PRO A 53 -3.06 3.76 10.66
C PRO A 53 -2.49 5.12 10.31
N SER A 54 -1.97 5.85 11.28
CA SER A 54 -1.48 7.21 11.01
C SER A 54 0.00 7.32 11.29
N LEU A 55 0.74 7.83 10.31
CA LEU A 55 2.14 8.22 10.43
C LEU A 55 2.26 9.65 9.89
N PRO A 56 3.35 10.35 10.19
CA PRO A 56 3.53 11.68 9.60
C PRO A 56 3.45 11.61 8.08
N GLY A 57 2.48 12.30 7.52
CA GLY A 57 2.32 12.37 6.07
C GLY A 57 1.51 11.27 5.43
N VAL A 58 1.03 10.26 6.19
CA VAL A 58 0.22 9.19 5.60
C VAL A 58 -0.81 8.64 6.59
N ASP A 59 -2.02 8.43 6.08
CA ASP A 59 -3.10 7.79 6.83
C ASP A 59 -3.66 6.66 5.98
N VAL A 60 -3.84 5.50 6.58
CA VAL A 60 -4.40 4.33 5.90
C VAL A 60 -5.69 3.91 6.61
N PRO A 61 -6.53 3.10 5.96
CA PRO A 61 -7.77 2.63 6.59
C PRO A 61 -7.51 1.77 7.82
N GLY A 62 -8.42 1.84 8.77
CA GLY A 62 -8.31 1.06 10.01
C GLY A 62 -8.84 -0.36 9.89
N ALA A 63 -9.34 -0.76 8.73
CA ALA A 63 -9.87 -2.11 8.53
C ALA A 63 -9.79 -2.49 7.07
N PRO A 64 -9.69 -3.79 6.75
CA PRO A 64 -9.73 -4.24 5.37
C PRO A 64 -11.08 -3.93 4.71
N ALA A 65 -11.06 -3.65 3.44
CA ALA A 65 -12.26 -3.40 2.64
C ALA A 65 -11.94 -3.59 1.16
N ALA A 66 -12.98 -3.74 0.35
CA ALA A 66 -12.80 -3.87 -1.10
C ALA A 66 -12.49 -2.51 -1.73
N ASP A 67 -13.11 -1.45 -1.22
CA ASP A 67 -12.86 -0.09 -1.70
C ASP A 67 -12.32 0.72 -0.54
N GLN A 68 -11.17 1.36 -0.75
CA GLN A 68 -10.46 2.06 0.31
C GLN A 68 -9.77 3.30 -0.20
N ARG A 69 -9.41 4.16 0.73
CA ARG A 69 -8.67 5.39 0.43
C ARG A 69 -7.54 5.58 1.42
N LEU A 70 -6.39 5.98 0.90
CA LEU A 70 -5.25 6.37 1.71
C LEU A 70 -5.00 7.84 1.46
N SER A 71 -4.68 8.59 2.52
CA SER A 71 -4.36 10.00 2.40
C SER A 71 -2.85 10.18 2.55
N VAL A 72 -2.25 10.91 1.64
CA VAL A 72 -0.80 11.18 1.67
C VAL A 72 -0.57 12.67 1.58
N ASP A 73 0.23 13.19 2.51
CA ASP A 73 0.66 14.59 2.49
C ASP A 73 2.18 14.60 2.40
N LEU A 74 2.68 14.75 1.19
CA LEU A 74 4.13 14.72 0.95
C LEU A 74 4.83 15.89 1.63
N GLY A 75 4.11 16.99 1.83
CA GLY A 75 4.67 18.16 2.52
C GLY A 75 4.87 17.95 4.00
N ALA A 76 4.15 17.00 4.60
CA ALA A 76 4.29 16.67 6.02
C ALA A 76 5.24 15.49 6.24
N MET A 77 5.76 14.91 5.17
CA MET A 77 6.63 13.75 5.24
C MET A 77 8.01 14.15 5.79
N PRO A 78 8.57 13.39 6.75
CA PRO A 78 9.91 13.70 7.24
C PRO A 78 10.94 13.66 6.13
N GLY A 79 11.98 14.49 6.23
CA GLY A 79 13.02 14.57 5.21
C GLY A 79 13.82 13.29 5.06
N THR A 80 13.79 12.41 6.06
CA THR A 80 14.46 11.12 5.99
C THR A 80 13.68 10.09 5.16
N VAL A 81 12.42 10.37 4.85
CA VAL A 81 11.60 9.48 4.04
C VAL A 81 11.79 9.83 2.57
N HIS A 82 12.24 8.87 1.79
CA HIS A 82 12.48 9.06 0.36
C HIS A 82 11.55 8.21 -0.49
N ARG A 83 10.81 7.29 0.12
CA ARG A 83 9.96 6.35 -0.61
C ARG A 83 8.76 5.97 0.24
N ILE A 84 7.59 5.92 -0.41
CA ILE A 84 6.36 5.44 0.20
C ILE A 84 5.86 4.32 -0.69
N SER A 85 5.73 3.11 -0.14
CA SER A 85 5.19 1.98 -0.90
C SER A 85 3.77 1.72 -0.43
N VAL A 86 2.82 1.74 -1.35
CA VAL A 86 1.42 1.40 -1.06
C VAL A 86 1.28 -0.08 -1.26
N LEU A 87 0.87 -0.79 -0.23
CA LEU A 87 0.75 -2.24 -0.28
C LEU A 87 -0.67 -2.70 -0.06
N LEU A 88 -0.99 -3.82 -0.67
CA LEU A 88 -2.26 -4.50 -0.49
C LEU A 88 -1.95 -5.94 -0.10
N ALA A 89 -2.73 -6.49 0.83
CA ALA A 89 -2.54 -7.88 1.26
C ALA A 89 -3.88 -8.53 1.51
N LEU A 90 -3.97 -9.80 1.15
CA LEU A 90 -5.12 -10.62 1.51
C LEU A 90 -4.89 -11.10 2.94
N THR A 91 -5.93 -11.05 3.75
CA THR A 91 -5.81 -11.39 5.16
C THR A 91 -6.10 -12.86 5.44
N GLY A 92 -6.56 -13.60 4.44
CA GLY A 92 -7.02 -14.96 4.64
C GLY A 92 -8.47 -15.05 5.05
N HIS A 93 -9.09 -13.92 5.36
CA HIS A 93 -10.50 -13.86 5.70
C HIS A 93 -11.31 -13.62 4.43
N GLY A 94 -12.54 -14.07 4.38
CA GLY A 94 -13.38 -13.86 3.21
C GLY A 94 -13.18 -14.89 2.12
N GLY A 95 -12.36 -15.89 2.34
CA GLY A 95 -12.22 -17.03 1.45
C GLY A 95 -11.15 -16.93 0.37
N ALA A 96 -10.58 -15.73 0.12
CA ALA A 96 -9.54 -15.62 -0.89
C ALA A 96 -8.18 -15.66 -0.23
N ALA A 97 -7.29 -16.50 -0.75
CA ALA A 97 -5.94 -16.67 -0.23
C ALA A 97 -4.88 -16.17 -1.21
N ARG A 98 -5.27 -15.83 -2.44
CA ARG A 98 -4.33 -15.36 -3.45
C ARG A 98 -5.02 -14.40 -4.40
N PHE A 99 -4.24 -13.48 -4.95
CA PHE A 99 -4.80 -12.44 -5.82
C PHE A 99 -5.32 -12.99 -7.15
N GLY A 100 -4.82 -14.13 -7.60
CA GLY A 100 -5.35 -14.75 -8.81
C GLY A 100 -6.80 -15.21 -8.68
N ALA A 101 -7.31 -15.31 -7.45
CA ALA A 101 -8.69 -15.72 -7.21
C ALA A 101 -9.66 -14.55 -7.12
N VAL A 102 -9.18 -13.31 -7.21
CA VAL A 102 -10.02 -12.11 -7.10
C VAL A 102 -9.81 -11.22 -8.31
N ALA A 103 -10.67 -10.22 -8.47
CA ALA A 103 -10.53 -9.28 -9.57
C ALA A 103 -9.23 -8.51 -9.45
N ALA A 104 -8.67 -8.09 -10.59
CA ALA A 104 -7.43 -7.34 -10.60
C ALA A 104 -7.62 -6.03 -9.81
N PRO A 105 -6.76 -5.74 -8.82
CA PRO A 105 -6.89 -4.51 -8.07
C PRO A 105 -6.63 -3.29 -8.95
N PHE A 106 -7.40 -2.25 -8.71
CA PHE A 106 -7.26 -0.99 -9.42
C PHE A 106 -6.89 0.10 -8.41
N VAL A 107 -5.90 0.93 -8.74
CA VAL A 107 -5.50 2.03 -7.88
C VAL A 107 -5.47 3.32 -8.67
N ALA A 108 -5.84 4.41 -8.01
CA ALA A 108 -5.83 5.74 -8.62
C ALA A 108 -5.20 6.73 -7.64
N VAL A 109 -4.42 7.65 -8.17
CA VAL A 109 -3.85 8.74 -7.39
C VAL A 109 -4.59 10.00 -7.79
N ALA A 110 -5.17 10.67 -6.82
CA ALA A 110 -5.93 11.90 -7.06
C ALA A 110 -5.34 13.05 -6.25
N GLY A 111 -5.52 14.26 -6.77
CA GLY A 111 -5.10 15.47 -6.05
C GLY A 111 -6.14 15.92 -5.03
N PRO A 112 -5.89 17.05 -4.35
CA PRO A 112 -6.77 17.52 -3.28
C PRO A 112 -8.19 17.89 -3.74
N ASP A 113 -8.37 18.15 -5.01
CA ASP A 113 -9.69 18.46 -5.56
C ASP A 113 -10.40 17.22 -6.10
N GLY A 114 -9.82 16.04 -5.93
CA GLY A 114 -10.39 14.80 -6.43
C GLY A 114 -10.06 14.49 -7.87
N THR A 115 -9.29 15.34 -8.55
CA THR A 115 -8.93 15.08 -9.95
C THR A 115 -7.89 13.97 -10.01
N GLU A 116 -8.16 12.94 -10.80
CA GLU A 116 -7.22 11.83 -10.94
C GLU A 116 -5.97 12.25 -11.69
N ILE A 117 -4.82 11.93 -11.11
CA ILE A 117 -3.50 12.21 -11.70
C ILE A 117 -3.03 11.01 -12.48
N ALA A 118 -3.16 9.82 -11.91
CA ALA A 118 -2.70 8.59 -12.52
C ALA A 118 -3.53 7.42 -12.04
N THR A 119 -3.65 6.40 -12.89
CA THR A 119 -4.36 5.16 -12.54
C THR A 119 -3.50 3.96 -12.95
N TYR A 120 -3.72 2.84 -12.28
CA TYR A 120 -3.00 1.61 -12.58
C TYR A 120 -3.85 0.40 -12.20
N THR A 121 -4.00 -0.53 -13.14
CA THR A 121 -4.66 -1.81 -12.89
C THR A 121 -3.58 -2.87 -12.73
N ILE A 122 -3.60 -3.58 -11.59
CA ILE A 122 -2.58 -4.59 -11.30
C ILE A 122 -3.02 -5.91 -11.89
N THR A 123 -2.44 -6.26 -13.05
CA THR A 123 -2.76 -7.51 -13.74
C THR A 123 -1.65 -8.53 -13.56
N GLY A 124 -1.94 -9.78 -13.89
CA GLY A 124 -0.93 -10.83 -13.89
C GLY A 124 -0.62 -11.44 -12.53
N LEU A 125 -1.38 -11.10 -11.50
CA LEU A 125 -1.20 -11.73 -10.20
C LEU A 125 -1.83 -13.11 -10.19
N ASP A 126 -1.23 -14.05 -9.48
CA ASP A 126 -1.72 -15.43 -9.38
C ASP A 126 -1.65 -15.91 -7.94
N ARG A 127 -0.51 -16.46 -7.52
CA ARG A 127 -0.37 -17.05 -6.19
C ARG A 127 -0.06 -16.04 -5.09
N GLU A 128 0.26 -14.84 -5.47
CA GLU A 128 0.65 -13.81 -4.52
C GLU A 128 -0.48 -13.45 -3.58
N SER A 129 -0.16 -13.22 -2.31
CA SER A 129 -1.12 -12.76 -1.32
C SER A 129 -0.81 -11.37 -0.81
N ALA A 130 0.30 -10.79 -1.25
CA ALA A 130 0.64 -9.39 -0.95
C ALA A 130 1.24 -8.78 -2.20
N VAL A 131 1.04 -7.47 -2.38
CA VAL A 131 1.56 -6.78 -3.56
C VAL A 131 1.89 -5.33 -3.19
N VAL A 132 3.00 -4.82 -3.72
CA VAL A 132 3.29 -3.39 -3.71
C VAL A 132 2.61 -2.83 -4.94
N ALA A 133 1.56 -2.06 -4.72
CA ALA A 133 0.76 -1.52 -5.82
C ALA A 133 1.44 -0.33 -6.48
N LEU A 134 1.82 0.65 -5.69
CA LEU A 134 2.45 1.88 -6.14
C LEU A 134 3.62 2.24 -5.26
N GLU A 135 4.54 2.99 -5.82
CA GLU A 135 5.65 3.55 -5.07
C GLU A 135 5.68 5.05 -5.34
N LEU A 136 5.64 5.85 -4.28
CA LEU A 136 5.89 7.28 -4.39
C LEU A 136 7.32 7.51 -3.96
N TYR A 137 8.10 8.20 -4.75
CA TYR A 137 9.52 8.35 -4.43
C TYR A 137 10.00 9.76 -4.73
N ARG A 138 10.99 10.17 -3.95
CA ARG A 138 11.58 11.50 -4.05
C ARG A 138 12.78 11.43 -4.98
N ARG A 139 12.81 12.31 -5.96
CA ARG A 139 13.92 12.37 -6.89
C ARG A 139 14.21 13.81 -7.25
N GLN A 140 15.43 14.25 -6.98
CA GLN A 140 15.87 15.61 -7.29
C GLN A 140 14.93 16.67 -6.72
N GLY A 141 14.49 16.44 -5.48
CA GLY A 141 13.62 17.40 -4.79
C GLY A 141 12.16 17.34 -5.17
N ALA A 142 11.77 16.44 -6.06
CA ALA A 142 10.38 16.29 -6.48
C ALA A 142 9.90 14.87 -6.24
N TRP A 143 8.58 14.70 -6.13
CA TRP A 143 7.98 13.38 -5.93
C TRP A 143 7.41 12.86 -7.24
N LYS A 144 7.52 11.56 -7.43
CA LYS A 144 6.95 10.84 -8.56
C LYS A 144 6.23 9.59 -8.07
N VAL A 145 5.29 9.10 -8.87
CA VAL A 145 4.63 7.83 -8.61
C VAL A 145 5.10 6.83 -9.67
N ARG A 146 5.31 5.59 -9.24
CA ARG A 146 5.63 4.48 -10.15
C ARG A 146 4.65 3.35 -9.94
N ALA A 147 4.15 2.79 -11.04
CA ALA A 147 3.31 1.61 -10.99
C ALA A 147 4.20 0.40 -10.73
N MET A 148 4.00 -0.28 -9.62
CA MET A 148 4.85 -1.40 -9.23
C MET A 148 4.23 -2.75 -9.58
N GLY A 149 3.12 -3.09 -8.98
CA GLY A 149 2.49 -4.38 -9.22
C GLY A 149 3.35 -5.56 -8.84
N GLN A 150 4.30 -5.37 -7.92
CA GLN A 150 5.20 -6.45 -7.51
C GLN A 150 4.53 -7.29 -6.43
N GLY A 151 4.26 -8.54 -6.77
CA GLY A 151 3.58 -9.45 -5.88
C GLY A 151 4.52 -10.38 -5.13
N TYR A 152 4.05 -10.88 -4.00
CA TYR A 152 4.82 -11.76 -3.13
C TYR A 152 3.99 -12.99 -2.79
N GLU A 153 4.44 -14.14 -3.27
CA GLU A 153 3.77 -15.41 -3.01
C GLU A 153 3.86 -15.77 -1.53
N GLY A 154 4.96 -15.44 -0.88
CA GLY A 154 5.12 -15.64 0.55
C GLY A 154 4.40 -14.59 1.39
N GLY A 155 3.67 -13.68 0.77
CA GLY A 155 2.80 -12.75 1.47
C GLY A 155 3.50 -11.55 2.05
N LEU A 156 2.87 -10.98 3.07
CA LEU A 156 3.32 -9.72 3.66
C LEU A 156 4.72 -9.83 4.27
N ALA A 157 5.05 -10.99 4.86
CA ALA A 157 6.38 -11.17 5.45
C ALA A 157 7.48 -11.07 4.39
N ASP A 158 7.27 -11.68 3.23
CA ASP A 158 8.23 -11.61 2.14
C ASP A 158 8.34 -10.20 1.59
N LEU A 159 7.21 -9.50 1.48
CA LEU A 159 7.19 -8.13 1.02
C LEU A 159 8.02 -7.25 1.96
N LEU A 160 7.79 -7.35 3.26
CA LEU A 160 8.50 -6.54 4.24
C LEU A 160 9.97 -6.89 4.29
N GLY A 161 10.30 -8.17 4.16
CA GLY A 161 11.68 -8.62 4.12
C GLY A 161 12.43 -8.05 2.92
N ASP A 162 11.76 -8.00 1.78
CA ASP A 162 12.35 -7.44 0.57
C ASP A 162 12.61 -5.94 0.72
N GLN A 163 11.87 -5.26 1.59
CA GLN A 163 12.09 -3.85 1.89
C GLN A 163 13.10 -3.64 3.00
N GLY A 164 13.79 -4.69 3.42
CA GLY A 164 14.89 -4.59 4.37
C GLY A 164 14.48 -4.54 5.82
N LEU A 165 13.23 -4.83 6.14
CA LEU A 165 12.78 -4.82 7.52
C LEU A 165 13.37 -6.00 8.28
N GLU A 166 13.86 -5.75 9.49
CA GLU A 166 14.28 -6.83 10.37
C GLU A 166 13.04 -7.48 10.95
N ARG A 167 13.06 -8.78 11.10
CA ARG A 167 11.95 -9.57 11.65
C ARG A 167 10.65 -9.33 10.87
N PRO A 168 10.69 -9.50 9.55
CA PRO A 168 9.49 -9.24 8.75
C PRO A 168 8.31 -10.16 9.10
N ALA A 169 8.59 -11.38 9.52
CA ALA A 169 7.52 -12.30 9.90
C ALA A 169 6.77 -11.83 11.14
N ASP A 170 7.49 -11.27 12.11
CA ASP A 170 6.85 -10.75 13.33
C ASP A 170 5.98 -9.54 12.99
N ALA A 171 6.49 -8.65 12.17
CA ALA A 171 5.74 -7.47 11.76
C ALA A 171 4.52 -7.87 10.95
N ALA A 172 4.67 -8.80 10.02
CA ALA A 172 3.54 -9.26 9.19
C ALA A 172 2.46 -9.89 10.05
N ALA A 173 2.84 -10.70 11.04
CA ALA A 173 1.87 -11.33 11.92
C ALA A 173 1.11 -10.29 12.73
N ALA A 174 1.81 -9.26 13.23
CA ALA A 174 1.17 -8.21 14.00
C ALA A 174 0.20 -7.40 13.13
N ILE A 175 0.58 -7.09 11.90
CA ILE A 175 -0.25 -6.34 10.97
C ILE A 175 -1.51 -7.14 10.64
N LEU A 176 -1.35 -8.41 10.32
CA LEU A 176 -2.48 -9.26 9.96
C LEU A 176 -3.42 -9.49 11.16
N ALA A 177 -2.86 -9.60 12.35
CA ALA A 177 -3.68 -9.74 13.56
C ALA A 177 -4.49 -8.46 13.81
N ALA A 178 -3.90 -7.30 13.57
CA ALA A 178 -4.60 -6.04 13.75
C ALA A 178 -5.69 -5.85 12.69
N ALA A 179 -5.54 -6.47 11.53
CA ALA A 179 -6.52 -6.39 10.46
C ALA A 179 -7.60 -7.46 10.58
N ALA A 180 -7.48 -8.39 11.51
CA ALA A 180 -8.48 -9.44 11.66
C ALA A 180 -9.83 -8.85 12.06
N PRO A 181 -10.93 -9.41 11.55
CA PRO A 181 -12.25 -8.90 11.93
C PRO A 181 -12.45 -9.07 13.41
N GLU A 182 -13.08 -8.09 14.02
CA GLU A 182 -13.44 -8.17 15.43
C GLU A 182 -14.58 -9.09 15.66
N ALA A 183 -14.87 -9.87 14.78
CA ALA A 183 -16.01 -10.72 14.88
C ALA A 183 -15.91 -11.70 16.03
N ALA A 184 -14.75 -11.87 16.51
CA ALA A 184 -14.60 -12.75 17.64
C ALA A 184 -15.60 -12.46 18.72
N PRO A 185 -15.78 -11.26 19.05
CA PRO A 185 -16.74 -10.99 20.08
C PRO A 185 -18.07 -11.42 19.65
N ALA A 186 -18.31 -11.26 18.46
CA ALA A 186 -19.61 -11.59 18.01
C ALA A 186 -19.86 -13.04 18.21
N ALA A 187 -18.86 -13.72 18.37
CA ALA A 187 -19.04 -15.11 18.60
C ALA A 187 -19.89 -15.35 19.79
N THR A 188 -20.14 -14.46 20.49
CA THR A 188 -21.05 -14.67 21.57
C THR A 188 -22.43 -15.08 21.12
#